data_77fc9ec0b51fa57b40ee9512acbade30
#
_entry.id   77fc9ec0b51fa57b40ee9512acbade30
#
_cell.length_a   1.000
_cell.length_b   1.000
_cell.length_c   1.000
_cell.angle_alpha   90.00
_cell.angle_beta   90.00
_cell.angle_gamma   90.00
#
_symmetry.space_group_name_H-M   'P 1'
#
loop_
_entity.id
_entity.type
_entity.pdbx_description
1 polymer ?
#
loop_
_entity_poly.entity_id
_entity_poly.type
_entity_poly.pdbx_seq_one_letter_code
_entity_poly.pdbx_strand_id
1 'polypeptide(L)'
;MIAIIDYDAGNIKSVEKALLSLGQEVTVTAKQDEILGADKIVLPGVGAFGDAMENLRKRQLDAVIREAVEKEIPFLGICLGLQVLFEQSEEAPGVEGLGILKGKICRIPNAEGLKIPHMGWNSLHLENNG
;
A
#
# COMPACT_ATOMS: atom_id res chain seq x y z
N MET A 1 17.14 -6.99 -0.48
CA MET A 1 16.56 -6.04 -1.45
C MET A 1 15.09 -5.81 -1.11
N ILE A 2 14.63 -4.56 -1.18
CA ILE A 2 13.22 -4.17 -0.98
C ILE A 2 12.58 -3.94 -2.34
N ALA A 3 11.50 -4.64 -2.65
CA ALA A 3 10.72 -4.39 -3.86
C ALA A 3 9.64 -3.33 -3.60
N ILE A 4 9.61 -2.28 -4.40
CA ILE A 4 8.50 -1.33 -4.45
C ILE A 4 7.63 -1.71 -5.64
N ILE A 5 6.36 -2.03 -5.39
CA ILE A 5 5.44 -2.44 -6.45
C ILE A 5 5.01 -1.23 -7.27
N ASP A 6 5.28 -1.28 -8.58
CA ASP A 6 4.85 -0.28 -9.56
C ASP A 6 3.58 -0.75 -10.28
N TYR A 7 2.45 -0.11 -9.95
CA TYR A 7 1.16 -0.37 -10.58
C TYR A 7 0.52 0.90 -11.15
N ASP A 8 1.34 1.85 -11.59
CA ASP A 8 0.95 3.20 -12.05
C ASP A 8 0.32 4.07 -10.96
N ALA A 9 0.58 3.78 -9.69
CA ALA A 9 0.26 4.69 -8.60
C ALA A 9 1.33 5.78 -8.48
N GLY A 10 0.93 6.99 -8.19
CA GLY A 10 1.86 8.11 -8.02
C GLY A 10 2.76 7.98 -6.78
N ASN A 11 3.76 8.85 -6.71
CA ASN A 11 4.65 9.03 -5.55
C ASN A 11 5.67 7.91 -5.25
N ILE A 12 5.88 6.99 -6.17
CA ILE A 12 6.87 5.91 -6.04
C ILE A 12 8.28 6.47 -5.80
N LYS A 13 8.65 7.54 -6.51
CA LYS A 13 9.97 8.16 -6.40
C LYS A 13 10.29 8.69 -4.99
N SER A 14 9.30 9.21 -4.28
CA SER A 14 9.49 9.68 -2.90
C SER A 14 9.79 8.52 -1.95
N VAL A 15 9.08 7.41 -2.10
CA VAL A 15 9.30 6.19 -1.32
C VAL A 15 10.66 5.57 -1.63
N GLU A 16 11.01 5.46 -2.92
CA GLU A 16 12.32 4.98 -3.37
C GLU A 16 13.46 5.79 -2.74
N LYS A 17 13.40 7.12 -2.86
CA LYS A 17 14.43 8.02 -2.28
C LYS A 17 14.52 7.89 -0.77
N ALA A 18 13.39 7.78 -0.07
CA ALA A 18 13.38 7.61 1.37
C ALA A 18 14.08 6.30 1.80
N LEU A 19 13.79 5.18 1.15
CA LEU A 19 14.43 3.90 1.46
C LEU A 19 15.92 3.89 1.10
N LEU A 20 16.29 4.48 -0.04
CA LEU A 20 17.70 4.65 -0.43
C LEU A 20 18.48 5.51 0.59
N SER A 21 17.86 6.58 1.12
CA SER A 21 18.49 7.42 2.15
C SER A 21 18.74 6.69 3.48
N LEU A 22 18.00 5.60 3.71
CA LEU A 22 18.22 4.70 4.85
C LEU A 22 19.24 3.59 4.56
N GLY A 23 19.93 3.67 3.43
CA GLY A 23 20.94 2.69 3.03
C GLY A 23 20.39 1.35 2.56
N GLN A 24 19.10 1.31 2.18
CA GLN A 24 18.47 0.07 1.71
C GLN A 24 18.70 -0.13 0.21
N GLU A 25 18.89 -1.38 -0.19
CA GLU A 25 18.84 -1.78 -1.60
C GLU A 25 17.38 -1.89 -2.06
N VAL A 26 17.01 -1.15 -3.11
CA VAL A 26 15.63 -0.98 -3.54
C VAL A 26 15.48 -1.25 -5.04
N THR A 27 14.42 -1.95 -5.42
CA THR A 27 14.02 -2.16 -6.82
C THR A 27 12.56 -1.75 -7.00
N VAL A 28 12.29 -0.86 -7.95
CA VAL A 28 10.94 -0.50 -8.38
C VAL A 28 10.54 -1.42 -9.52
N THR A 29 9.50 -2.22 -9.33
CA THR A 29 9.16 -3.27 -10.29
C THR A 29 7.69 -3.65 -10.29
N ALA A 30 7.22 -4.16 -11.43
CA ALA A 30 5.94 -4.84 -11.60
C ALA A 30 6.10 -6.33 -11.92
N LYS A 31 7.33 -6.85 -11.94
CA LYS A 31 7.60 -8.24 -12.30
C LYS A 31 7.42 -9.16 -11.11
N GLN A 32 6.67 -10.23 -11.33
CA GLN A 32 6.34 -11.22 -10.30
C GLN A 32 7.58 -11.84 -9.66
N ASP A 33 8.55 -12.25 -10.45
CA ASP A 33 9.77 -12.90 -10.00
C ASP A 33 10.63 -11.99 -9.10
N GLU A 34 10.74 -10.71 -9.46
CA GLU A 34 11.44 -9.72 -8.65
C GLU A 34 10.71 -9.42 -7.33
N ILE A 35 9.37 -9.33 -7.36
CA ILE A 35 8.55 -9.10 -6.17
C ILE A 35 8.64 -10.29 -5.21
N LEU A 36 8.45 -11.51 -5.71
CA LEU A 36 8.45 -12.72 -4.90
C LEU A 36 9.86 -13.15 -4.44
N GLY A 37 10.89 -12.65 -5.09
CA GLY A 37 12.30 -12.84 -4.70
C GLY A 37 12.84 -11.79 -3.75
N ALA A 38 12.05 -10.76 -3.39
CA ALA A 38 12.48 -9.71 -2.49
C ALA A 38 12.46 -10.14 -1.02
N ASP A 39 13.31 -9.52 -0.20
CA ASP A 39 13.31 -9.72 1.25
C ASP A 39 12.13 -9.02 1.93
N LYS A 40 11.68 -7.90 1.36
CA LYS A 40 10.57 -7.08 1.86
C LYS A 40 9.86 -6.42 0.69
N ILE A 41 8.59 -6.13 0.86
CA ILE A 41 7.75 -5.50 -0.18
C ILE A 41 7.12 -4.21 0.36
N VAL A 42 7.11 -3.18 -0.47
CA VAL A 42 6.39 -1.93 -0.21
C VAL A 42 5.38 -1.68 -1.31
N LEU A 43 4.14 -1.45 -0.92
CA LEU A 43 3.04 -1.06 -1.81
C LEU A 43 2.67 0.39 -1.51
N PRO A 44 3.23 1.36 -2.23
CA PRO A 44 2.82 2.75 -2.11
C PRO A 44 1.53 2.98 -2.88
N GLY A 45 0.90 4.14 -2.70
CA GLY A 45 -0.22 4.52 -3.54
C GLY A 45 -0.79 5.87 -3.15
N VAL A 46 -1.23 6.61 -4.17
CA VAL A 46 -2.02 7.84 -4.06
C VAL A 46 -3.15 7.79 -5.08
N GLY A 47 -4.25 8.46 -4.80
CA GLY A 47 -5.40 8.53 -5.67
C GLY A 47 -6.58 7.69 -5.19
N ALA A 48 -7.40 7.21 -6.14
CA ALA A 48 -8.66 6.54 -5.86
C ALA A 48 -8.53 5.03 -5.70
N PHE A 49 -9.24 4.48 -4.71
CA PHE A 49 -9.28 3.04 -4.42
C PHE A 49 -9.69 2.19 -5.62
N GLY A 50 -10.72 2.62 -6.36
CA GLY A 50 -11.22 1.88 -7.53
C GLY A 50 -10.17 1.77 -8.64
N ASP A 51 -9.51 2.89 -8.96
CA ASP A 51 -8.46 2.94 -9.99
C ASP A 51 -7.25 2.10 -9.59
N ALA A 52 -6.86 2.14 -8.32
CA ALA A 52 -5.77 1.32 -7.80
C ALA A 52 -6.07 -0.18 -7.96
N MET A 53 -7.27 -0.61 -7.57
CA MET A 53 -7.67 -2.01 -7.71
C MET A 53 -7.76 -2.45 -9.17
N GLU A 54 -8.25 -1.59 -10.06
CA GLU A 54 -8.28 -1.86 -11.50
C GLU A 54 -6.86 -2.06 -12.05
N ASN A 55 -5.93 -1.17 -11.71
CA ASN A 55 -4.54 -1.26 -12.15
C ASN A 55 -3.82 -2.51 -11.61
N LEU A 56 -4.04 -2.85 -10.35
CA LEU A 56 -3.49 -4.07 -9.75
C LEU A 56 -4.00 -5.32 -10.48
N ARG A 57 -5.30 -5.41 -10.74
CA ARG A 57 -5.91 -6.55 -11.45
C ARG A 57 -5.47 -6.65 -12.91
N LYS A 58 -5.47 -5.52 -13.61
CA LYS A 58 -5.05 -5.46 -15.02
C LYS A 58 -3.61 -5.96 -15.22
N ARG A 59 -2.75 -5.75 -14.22
CA ARG A 59 -1.36 -6.20 -14.22
C ARG A 59 -1.15 -7.54 -13.52
N GLN A 60 -2.23 -8.17 -13.03
CA GLN A 60 -2.18 -9.43 -12.26
C GLN A 60 -1.36 -9.34 -10.97
N LEU A 61 -1.12 -8.13 -10.48
CA LEU A 61 -0.37 -7.88 -9.24
C LEU A 61 -1.16 -8.24 -7.98
N ASP A 62 -2.49 -8.28 -8.06
CA ASP A 62 -3.35 -8.75 -6.98
C ASP A 62 -3.04 -10.20 -6.59
N ALA A 63 -2.84 -11.08 -7.55
CA ALA A 63 -2.43 -12.47 -7.32
C ALA A 63 -1.00 -12.55 -6.74
N VAL A 64 -0.07 -11.75 -7.27
CA VAL A 64 1.32 -11.71 -6.79
C VAL A 64 1.40 -11.24 -5.34
N ILE A 65 0.62 -10.21 -4.99
CA ILE A 65 0.57 -9.69 -3.60
C ILE A 65 0.02 -10.75 -2.65
N ARG A 66 -1.04 -11.48 -3.03
CA ARG A 66 -1.58 -12.57 -2.21
C ARG A 66 -0.54 -13.67 -2.00
N GLU A 67 0.14 -14.09 -3.05
CA GLU A 67 1.21 -15.09 -2.97
C GLU A 67 2.36 -14.61 -2.07
N ALA A 68 2.75 -13.34 -2.15
CA ALA A 68 3.78 -12.76 -1.30
C ALA A 68 3.39 -12.81 0.19
N VAL A 69 2.13 -12.50 0.50
CA VAL A 69 1.60 -12.57 1.88
C VAL A 69 1.52 -14.01 2.37
N GLU A 70 1.09 -14.97 1.54
CA GLU A 70 1.08 -16.39 1.86
C GLU A 70 2.48 -16.95 2.15
N LYS A 71 3.50 -16.40 1.48
CA LYS A 71 4.92 -16.70 1.73
C LYS A 71 5.50 -15.95 2.92
N GLU A 72 4.67 -15.21 3.65
CA GLU A 72 5.08 -14.41 4.82
C GLU A 72 6.21 -13.41 4.54
N ILE A 73 6.32 -12.91 3.30
CA ILE A 73 7.26 -11.84 2.96
C ILE A 73 6.80 -10.56 3.68
N PRO A 74 7.65 -9.90 4.48
CA PRO A 74 7.30 -8.66 5.17
C PRO A 74 6.77 -7.61 4.19
N PHE A 75 5.57 -7.07 4.48
CA PHE A 75 4.82 -6.22 3.57
C PHE A 75 4.39 -4.91 4.23
N LEU A 76 4.66 -3.79 3.59
CA LEU A 76 4.24 -2.46 4.04
C LEU A 76 3.36 -1.78 2.99
N GLY A 77 2.09 -1.56 3.33
CA GLY A 77 1.19 -0.69 2.56
C GLY A 77 1.27 0.77 3.06
N ILE A 78 1.43 1.71 2.14
CA ILE A 78 1.51 3.14 2.47
C ILE A 78 0.32 3.87 1.83
N CYS A 79 -0.47 4.59 2.66
CA CYS A 79 -1.63 5.38 2.23
C CYS A 79 -2.63 4.52 1.44
N LEU A 80 -2.87 4.81 0.17
CA LEU A 80 -3.74 4.00 -0.70
C LEU A 80 -3.27 2.54 -0.78
N GLY A 81 -1.95 2.30 -0.77
CA GLY A 81 -1.38 0.94 -0.72
C GLY A 81 -1.78 0.16 0.54
N LEU A 82 -1.98 0.81 1.68
CA LEU A 82 -2.58 0.20 2.86
C LEU A 82 -4.08 -0.03 2.67
N GLN A 83 -4.80 0.94 2.12
CA GLN A 83 -6.25 0.86 1.95
C GLN A 83 -6.68 -0.32 1.08
N VAL A 84 -5.98 -0.57 -0.03
CA VAL A 84 -6.31 -1.67 -0.96
C VAL A 84 -6.10 -3.07 -0.35
N LEU A 85 -5.40 -3.20 0.77
CA LEU A 85 -5.28 -4.46 1.49
C LEU A 85 -6.59 -4.91 2.15
N PHE A 86 -7.51 -3.98 2.40
CA PHE A 86 -8.81 -4.26 2.99
C PHE A 86 -9.82 -4.80 1.98
N GLU A 87 -11.00 -5.21 2.46
CA GLU A 87 -12.02 -5.86 1.64
C GLU A 87 -12.78 -4.89 0.75
N GLN A 88 -13.06 -3.68 1.26
CA GLN A 88 -13.92 -2.68 0.61
C GLN A 88 -13.53 -1.26 0.99
N SER A 89 -14.06 -0.28 0.23
CA SER A 89 -13.95 1.14 0.55
C SER A 89 -15.25 1.88 0.24
N GLU A 90 -15.65 2.80 1.10
CA GLU A 90 -16.79 3.70 0.85
C GLU A 90 -16.59 4.58 -0.38
N GLU A 91 -15.33 4.88 -0.73
CA GLU A 91 -14.97 5.66 -1.91
C GLU A 91 -15.35 4.96 -3.22
N ALA A 92 -15.32 3.64 -3.24
CA ALA A 92 -15.59 2.83 -4.42
C ALA A 92 -16.61 1.71 -4.12
N PRO A 93 -17.90 2.03 -3.97
CA PRO A 93 -18.93 1.03 -3.72
C PRO A 93 -18.95 -0.07 -4.78
N GLY A 94 -18.99 -1.33 -4.36
CA GLY A 94 -19.00 -2.49 -5.24
C GLY A 94 -17.64 -2.93 -5.77
N VAL A 95 -16.56 -2.19 -5.50
CA VAL A 95 -15.19 -2.61 -5.83
C VAL A 95 -14.60 -3.37 -4.65
N GLU A 96 -14.20 -4.61 -4.89
CA GLU A 96 -13.51 -5.41 -3.88
C GLU A 96 -12.03 -5.04 -3.82
N GLY A 97 -11.51 -4.87 -2.59
CA GLY A 97 -10.07 -4.76 -2.33
C GLY A 97 -9.37 -6.12 -2.39
N LEU A 98 -8.13 -6.15 -1.94
CA LEU A 98 -7.35 -7.39 -1.88
C LEU A 98 -7.87 -8.36 -0.81
N GLY A 99 -8.56 -7.85 0.22
CA GLY A 99 -9.15 -8.69 1.28
C GLY A 99 -8.11 -9.44 2.13
N ILE A 100 -6.88 -8.96 2.16
CA ILE A 100 -5.81 -9.50 3.01
C ILE A 100 -6.07 -9.12 4.47
N LEU A 101 -6.51 -7.88 4.68
CA LEU A 101 -6.98 -7.38 5.96
C LEU A 101 -8.51 -7.31 5.95
N LYS A 102 -9.12 -7.75 7.04
CA LYS A 102 -10.58 -7.70 7.19
C LYS A 102 -11.01 -6.27 7.50
N GLY A 103 -12.13 -5.87 6.91
CA GLY A 103 -12.77 -4.60 7.19
C GLY A 103 -12.96 -3.73 5.96
N LYS A 104 -13.52 -2.55 6.20
CA LYS A 104 -13.91 -1.58 5.20
C LYS A 104 -13.24 -0.23 5.49
N ILE A 105 -12.69 0.38 4.47
CA ILE A 105 -12.19 1.75 4.56
C ILE A 105 -13.37 2.72 4.58
N CYS A 106 -13.44 3.53 5.63
CA CYS A 106 -14.51 4.50 5.85
C CYS A 106 -13.95 5.91 5.90
N ARG A 107 -14.76 6.87 5.46
CA ARG A 107 -14.42 8.28 5.66
C ARG A 107 -14.46 8.63 7.14
N ILE A 108 -13.51 9.45 7.59
CA ILE A 108 -13.52 10.01 8.95
C ILE A 108 -14.77 10.90 9.09
N PRO A 109 -15.61 10.69 10.12
CA PRO A 109 -16.80 11.51 10.33
C PRO A 109 -16.46 12.99 10.51
N ASN A 110 -17.26 13.88 9.95
CA ASN A 110 -17.12 15.31 10.18
C ASN A 110 -17.38 15.63 11.66
N ALA A 111 -16.49 16.39 12.27
CA ALA A 111 -16.65 16.89 13.62
C ALA A 111 -16.18 18.35 13.69
N GLU A 112 -16.74 19.12 14.62
CA GLU A 112 -16.35 20.51 14.83
C GLU A 112 -14.84 20.59 15.19
N GLY A 113 -14.10 21.47 14.52
CA GLY A 113 -12.67 21.63 14.70
C GLY A 113 -11.79 20.56 14.05
N LEU A 114 -12.40 19.56 13.40
CA LEU A 114 -11.68 18.49 12.71
C LEU A 114 -11.50 18.83 11.22
N LYS A 115 -10.25 18.93 10.79
CA LYS A 115 -9.90 19.14 9.37
C LYS A 115 -9.70 17.80 8.66
N ILE A 116 -10.42 17.60 7.57
CA ILE A 116 -10.33 16.42 6.70
C ILE A 116 -9.94 16.87 5.29
N PRO A 117 -8.86 16.32 4.69
CA PRO A 117 -7.98 15.28 5.23
C PRO A 117 -7.07 15.79 6.36
N HIS A 118 -6.69 14.89 7.26
CA HIS A 118 -5.67 15.14 8.27
C HIS A 118 -4.29 15.14 7.61
N MET A 119 -3.60 16.27 7.64
CA MET A 119 -2.25 16.43 7.11
C MET A 119 -1.38 17.19 8.10
N GLY A 120 -0.21 16.66 8.40
CA GLY A 120 0.72 17.30 9.34
C GLY A 120 1.78 16.34 9.85
N TRP A 121 2.65 16.86 10.67
CA TRP A 121 3.69 16.10 11.35
C TRP A 121 3.20 15.72 12.75
N ASN A 122 3.26 14.43 13.05
CA ASN A 122 2.86 13.88 14.34
C ASN A 122 3.91 12.92 14.87
N SER A 123 3.97 12.78 16.19
CA SER A 123 4.80 11.76 16.82
C SER A 123 4.20 10.37 16.64
N LEU A 124 5.07 9.37 16.53
CA LEU A 124 4.68 7.98 16.59
C LEU A 124 4.80 7.46 18.02
N HIS A 125 3.77 6.75 18.48
CA HIS A 125 3.82 5.97 19.69
C HIS A 125 3.94 4.49 19.31
N LEU A 126 5.08 3.89 19.66
CA LEU A 126 5.37 2.49 19.33
C LEU A 126 4.84 1.60 20.45
N GLU A 127 3.86 0.75 20.14
CA GLU A 127 3.27 -0.19 21.08
C GLU A 127 4.14 -1.45 21.28
N ASN A 128 4.83 -1.87 20.23
CA ASN A 128 5.68 -3.08 20.20
C ASN A 128 7.03 -2.75 19.57
N ASN A 129 7.98 -3.63 19.76
CA ASN A 129 9.31 -3.51 19.17
C ASN A 129 9.38 -3.98 17.68
N GLY A 130 8.26 -3.91 16.97
CA GLY A 130 8.14 -4.27 15.56
C GLY A 130 7.68 -5.66 15.31
#